data_9c738a52221d2a9ae230610ce26de365
#
_entry.id   9c738a52221d2a9ae230610ce26de365
#
_cell.length_a   1.000
_cell.length_b   1.000
_cell.length_c   1.000
_cell.angle_alpha   90.00
_cell.angle_beta   90.00
_cell.angle_gamma   90.00
#
_symmetry.space_group_name_H-M   'P 1'
#
loop_
_entity.id
_entity.type
_entity.pdbx_description
1 polymer ?
#
loop_
_entity_poly.entity_id
_entity_poly.type
_entity_poly.pdbx_seq_one_letter_code
_entity_poly.pdbx_strand_id
1 'polypeptide(L)'
;MDAHTKTPTGPSRREVMKAMSLGVAMGTLASGSLVGAAPAAAQSSTGTNAGMGPLATRTLPRSGDTVPAIGLGTFLTFDRLPGAQRDDLREVIRTYWDGGARVIDTSPLYGTAEYCVGAFASSLGITDQVILSNKVWSTGEFAGDESHAIRSLEQSMGRLWRNQIDIMHCHSLTNVDNVVNILRAWKKEGQIRYVGVTHHENLYHDALASWIERDVVDFVQVNYSIFNRHAEERVLPAAAERGVGVLVNMPLEKARLHKVVEGRSLPDFAREFGAETWSQFFLKWVIANPAITCALPSTSNPDHARENIAALTGPLPDAAMRDRMVRHMETIPGFNDIAKMPWYPDKTYEGTIRRAQVNLRARS
;
A
#
# COMPACT_ATOMS: atom_id res chain seq x y z
N MET A 1 -28.95 -5.65 59.33
CA MET A 1 -27.52 -5.33 59.56
C MET A 1 -26.77 -5.90 58.38
N ASP A 2 -26.71 -5.12 57.30
CA ASP A 2 -26.00 -5.55 56.07
C ASP A 2 -24.89 -4.56 55.81
N ALA A 3 -23.65 -5.05 55.94
CA ALA A 3 -22.44 -4.29 55.69
C ALA A 3 -22.05 -4.44 54.21
N HIS A 4 -22.30 -3.40 53.40
CA HIS A 4 -21.77 -3.29 52.04
C HIS A 4 -20.29 -2.93 52.11
N THR A 5 -19.41 -3.88 51.79
CA THR A 5 -17.98 -3.66 51.52
C THR A 5 -17.80 -3.06 50.12
N LYS A 6 -17.45 -1.78 50.05
CA LYS A 6 -17.01 -1.12 48.82
C LYS A 6 -15.59 -1.57 48.46
N THR A 7 -15.43 -2.16 47.29
CA THR A 7 -14.12 -2.41 46.68
C THR A 7 -13.49 -1.09 46.21
N PRO A 8 -12.22 -0.78 46.48
CA PRO A 8 -11.58 0.44 46.00
C PRO A 8 -11.31 0.36 44.50
N THR A 9 -11.85 1.30 43.74
CA THR A 9 -11.53 1.50 42.32
C THR A 9 -10.18 2.17 42.23
N GLY A 10 -9.24 1.51 41.54
CA GLY A 10 -7.92 2.07 41.23
C GLY A 10 -8.00 3.30 40.28
N PRO A 11 -6.97 4.14 40.24
CA PRO A 11 -6.95 5.38 39.45
C PRO A 11 -7.14 5.11 37.96
N SER A 12 -7.90 6.00 37.32
CA SER A 12 -8.14 5.92 35.87
C SER A 12 -6.86 6.21 35.06
N ARG A 13 -6.75 5.66 33.84
CA ARG A 13 -5.61 5.90 32.92
C ARG A 13 -5.29 7.39 32.75
N ARG A 14 -6.29 8.26 32.86
CA ARG A 14 -6.14 9.72 32.72
C ARG A 14 -5.44 10.36 33.92
N GLU A 15 -5.59 9.78 35.11
CA GLU A 15 -4.92 10.23 36.34
C GLU A 15 -3.48 9.76 36.43
N VAL A 16 -3.18 8.56 35.91
CA VAL A 16 -1.82 8.04 35.81
C VAL A 16 -0.99 8.87 34.82
N MET A 17 -1.56 9.28 33.70
CA MET A 17 -0.87 10.15 32.71
C MET A 17 -0.59 11.55 33.24
N LYS A 18 -1.46 12.13 34.08
CA LYS A 18 -1.23 13.43 34.73
C LYS A 18 -0.15 13.37 35.80
N ALA A 19 0.03 12.26 36.46
CA ALA A 19 1.08 12.09 37.48
C ALA A 19 2.50 11.98 36.90
N MET A 20 2.64 11.53 35.65
CA MET A 20 3.95 11.42 34.97
C MET A 20 4.46 12.76 34.38
N SER A 21 3.60 13.76 34.23
CA SER A 21 3.96 15.07 33.66
C SER A 21 4.42 16.12 34.69
N LEU A 22 4.44 15.80 36.00
CA LEU A 22 4.83 16.72 37.07
C LEU A 22 6.19 16.42 37.74
N GLY A 23 6.99 15.52 37.19
CA GLY A 23 8.22 15.01 37.83
C GLY A 23 9.54 15.53 37.27
N VAL A 24 9.60 16.63 36.48
CA VAL A 24 10.88 17.20 35.99
C VAL A 24 10.84 18.70 36.10
N ALA A 25 11.11 19.22 37.29
CA ALA A 25 11.59 20.58 37.48
C ALA A 25 12.19 20.74 38.88
N MET A 26 13.50 20.58 39.02
CA MET A 26 14.40 21.32 39.92
C MET A 26 15.83 20.79 39.81
N GLY A 27 16.71 21.61 39.26
CA GLY A 27 18.17 21.36 39.15
C GLY A 27 18.89 22.55 38.57
N THR A 28 19.10 23.55 39.41
CA THR A 28 20.19 24.60 39.51
C THR A 28 20.94 25.09 38.28
N LEU A 29 20.89 26.42 38.16
CA LEU A 29 21.65 27.38 37.37
C LEU A 29 23.19 27.17 37.38
N ALA A 30 23.81 27.12 36.21
CA ALA A 30 25.16 27.54 35.95
C ALA A 30 25.21 28.29 34.62
N SER A 31 25.66 29.53 34.70
CA SER A 31 25.81 30.48 33.60
C SER A 31 26.95 30.06 32.66
N GLY A 32 26.63 29.80 31.40
CA GLY A 32 27.60 29.61 30.32
C GLY A 32 27.00 30.13 28.99
N SER A 33 27.75 31.06 28.38
CA SER A 33 27.40 31.76 27.14
C SER A 33 27.07 30.82 26.01
N LEU A 34 25.85 30.88 25.47
CA LEU A 34 25.42 30.14 24.31
C LEU A 34 25.63 30.95 23.03
N VAL A 35 26.63 30.51 22.26
CA VAL A 35 26.72 30.80 20.84
C VAL A 35 25.57 30.07 20.16
N GLY A 36 24.73 30.80 19.44
CA GLY A 36 23.56 30.26 18.77
C GLY A 36 23.93 29.25 17.68
N ALA A 37 23.55 28.00 17.89
CA ALA A 37 23.49 27.00 16.83
C ALA A 37 22.08 27.05 16.23
N ALA A 38 22.00 27.39 14.95
CA ALA A 38 20.78 27.25 14.15
C ALA A 38 20.36 25.74 14.09
N PRO A 39 19.05 25.41 14.04
CA PRO A 39 18.64 24.05 13.90
C PRO A 39 19.18 23.48 12.57
N ALA A 40 19.94 22.38 12.66
CA ALA A 40 20.40 21.65 11.51
C ALA A 40 19.17 21.17 10.75
N ALA A 41 18.99 21.70 9.54
CA ALA A 41 18.04 21.13 8.58
C ALA A 41 18.43 19.67 8.38
N ALA A 42 17.47 18.76 8.60
CA ALA A 42 17.65 17.36 8.29
C ALA A 42 17.98 17.25 6.80
N GLN A 43 19.25 17.00 6.51
CA GLN A 43 19.69 16.65 5.16
C GLN A 43 19.09 15.28 4.85
N SER A 44 18.05 15.27 3.99
CA SER A 44 17.60 14.06 3.32
C SER A 44 18.81 13.51 2.55
N SER A 45 19.40 12.44 3.05
CA SER A 45 20.40 11.68 2.33
C SER A 45 19.69 11.00 1.15
N THR A 46 19.65 11.69 0.01
CA THR A 46 19.40 11.05 -1.28
C THR A 46 20.61 10.18 -1.55
N GLY A 47 20.53 8.91 -1.13
CA GLY A 47 21.44 7.89 -1.57
C GLY A 47 21.26 7.75 -3.08
N THR A 48 22.08 8.47 -3.85
CA THR A 48 22.21 8.28 -5.28
C THR A 48 22.87 6.94 -5.50
N ASN A 49 22.09 5.92 -5.87
CA ASN A 49 22.62 4.71 -6.47
C ASN A 49 23.31 5.11 -7.78
N ALA A 50 24.63 5.22 -7.73
CA ALA A 50 25.47 5.52 -8.90
C ALA A 50 25.32 4.39 -9.91
N GLY A 51 24.49 4.60 -10.95
CA GLY A 51 24.29 3.64 -12.04
C GLY A 51 22.86 3.47 -12.56
N MET A 52 21.83 3.86 -11.77
CA MET A 52 20.44 3.81 -12.25
C MET A 52 20.05 5.17 -12.82
N GLY A 53 19.42 5.16 -14.02
CA GLY A 53 18.80 6.36 -14.57
C GLY A 53 17.72 6.95 -13.66
N PRO A 54 17.15 8.13 -14.02
CA PRO A 54 16.12 8.78 -13.21
C PRO A 54 14.93 7.85 -13.02
N LEU A 55 14.44 7.77 -11.77
CA LEU A 55 13.27 6.96 -11.41
C LEU A 55 11.98 7.63 -11.86
N ALA A 56 11.03 6.86 -12.35
CA ALA A 56 9.67 7.33 -12.58
C ALA A 56 8.99 7.65 -11.23
N THR A 57 8.73 8.94 -10.99
CA THR A 57 8.07 9.44 -9.77
C THR A 57 6.81 10.22 -10.11
N ARG A 58 5.93 10.40 -9.13
CA ARG A 58 4.73 11.24 -9.20
C ARG A 58 4.67 12.18 -8.01
N THR A 59 4.39 13.44 -8.29
CA THR A 59 4.13 14.41 -7.23
C THR A 59 2.64 14.41 -6.90
N LEU A 60 2.31 14.29 -5.63
CA LEU A 60 0.93 14.39 -5.14
C LEU A 60 0.48 15.85 -5.20
N PRO A 61 -0.56 16.20 -5.98
CA PRO A 61 -0.93 17.59 -6.19
C PRO A 61 -1.30 18.34 -4.91
N ARG A 62 -1.90 17.65 -3.93
CA ARG A 62 -2.37 18.26 -2.68
C ARG A 62 -1.28 18.50 -1.64
N SER A 63 -0.26 17.67 -1.58
CA SER A 63 0.79 17.75 -0.55
C SER A 63 2.15 18.17 -1.08
N GLY A 64 2.39 18.02 -2.39
CA GLY A 64 3.71 18.19 -2.99
C GLY A 64 4.67 17.03 -2.76
N ASP A 65 4.26 16.00 -2.01
CA ASP A 65 5.10 14.83 -1.78
C ASP A 65 5.38 14.07 -3.09
N THR A 66 6.61 13.61 -3.24
CA THR A 66 7.01 12.80 -4.40
C THR A 66 7.02 11.32 -4.03
N VAL A 67 6.34 10.52 -4.84
CA VAL A 67 6.19 9.08 -4.65
C VAL A 67 6.74 8.32 -5.87
N PRO A 68 7.59 7.28 -5.70
CA PRO A 68 7.97 6.40 -6.79
C PRO A 68 6.75 5.68 -7.38
N ALA A 69 6.72 5.56 -8.70
CA ALA A 69 5.54 5.06 -9.41
C ALA A 69 5.32 3.53 -9.27
N ILE A 70 6.23 2.81 -8.60
CA ILE A 70 6.07 1.39 -8.23
C ILE A 70 6.33 1.23 -6.73
N GLY A 71 5.44 0.49 -6.08
CA GLY A 71 5.52 0.02 -4.71
C GLY A 71 5.31 -1.48 -4.62
N LEU A 72 5.25 -2.01 -3.41
CA LEU A 72 5.09 -3.44 -3.13
C LEU A 72 3.71 -3.73 -2.55
N GLY A 73 2.91 -4.56 -3.22
CA GLY A 73 1.71 -5.18 -2.66
C GLY A 73 2.06 -6.46 -1.88
N THR A 74 1.28 -6.79 -0.85
CA THR A 74 1.59 -7.92 0.06
C THR A 74 0.50 -8.97 0.16
N PHE A 75 -0.63 -8.82 -0.54
CA PHE A 75 -1.75 -9.77 -0.46
C PHE A 75 -1.33 -11.19 -0.91
N LEU A 76 -1.57 -12.19 -0.07
CA LEU A 76 -1.19 -13.61 -0.19
C LEU A 76 0.32 -13.87 -0.24
N THR A 77 1.12 -13.03 -0.89
CA THR A 77 2.56 -13.25 -1.08
C THR A 77 3.35 -13.12 0.22
N PHE A 78 2.86 -12.30 1.16
CA PHE A 78 3.48 -12.08 2.48
C PHE A 78 2.73 -12.80 3.62
N ASP A 79 1.69 -13.57 3.31
CA ASP A 79 1.00 -14.41 4.30
C ASP A 79 1.74 -15.75 4.43
N ARG A 80 2.51 -15.89 5.50
CA ARG A 80 3.28 -17.10 5.82
C ARG A 80 2.81 -17.70 7.15
N LEU A 81 2.71 -19.01 7.21
CA LEU A 81 2.41 -19.71 8.46
C LEU A 81 3.49 -19.46 9.50
N PRO A 82 3.16 -19.46 10.81
CA PRO A 82 4.16 -19.45 11.87
C PRO A 82 5.19 -20.58 11.68
N GLY A 83 6.48 -20.26 11.82
CA GLY A 83 7.58 -21.21 11.63
C GLY A 83 8.00 -21.45 10.17
N ALA A 84 7.27 -20.95 9.18
CA ALA A 84 7.69 -21.03 7.78
C ALA A 84 8.89 -20.12 7.48
N GLN A 85 9.71 -20.50 6.51
CA GLN A 85 10.82 -19.69 6.00
C GLN A 85 10.29 -18.37 5.42
N ARG A 86 11.01 -17.26 5.68
CA ARG A 86 10.60 -15.89 5.31
C ARG A 86 11.74 -15.05 4.75
N ASP A 87 12.93 -15.60 4.57
CA ASP A 87 14.10 -14.84 4.12
C ASP A 87 13.92 -14.29 2.71
N ASP A 88 13.18 -15.01 1.87
CA ASP A 88 12.75 -14.55 0.54
C ASP A 88 11.97 -13.22 0.61
N LEU A 89 11.07 -13.06 1.60
CA LEU A 89 10.26 -11.84 1.76
C LEU A 89 11.11 -10.65 2.21
N ARG A 90 12.11 -10.89 3.08
CA ARG A 90 13.07 -9.85 3.47
C ARG A 90 13.87 -9.38 2.25
N GLU A 91 14.31 -10.33 1.42
CA GLU A 91 15.03 -10.04 0.17
C GLU A 91 14.15 -9.27 -0.83
N VAL A 92 12.87 -9.60 -0.95
CA VAL A 92 11.91 -8.85 -1.77
C VAL A 92 11.82 -7.40 -1.30
N ILE A 93 11.62 -7.15 0.01
CA ILE A 93 11.55 -5.77 0.54
C ILE A 93 12.86 -5.03 0.27
N ARG A 94 14.02 -5.68 0.50
CA ARG A 94 15.33 -5.09 0.21
C ARG A 94 15.46 -4.71 -1.26
N THR A 95 15.11 -5.62 -2.17
CA THR A 95 15.18 -5.39 -3.62
C THR A 95 14.31 -4.19 -4.05
N TYR A 96 13.08 -4.09 -3.54
CA TYR A 96 12.23 -2.93 -3.82
C TYR A 96 12.82 -1.63 -3.26
N TRP A 97 13.31 -1.67 -2.02
CA TRP A 97 13.92 -0.51 -1.37
C TRP A 97 15.16 -0.02 -2.10
N ASP A 98 16.10 -0.91 -2.40
CA ASP A 98 17.35 -0.62 -3.11
C ASP A 98 17.08 -0.12 -4.54
N GLY A 99 16.04 -0.64 -5.19
CA GLY A 99 15.57 -0.20 -6.49
C GLY A 99 14.77 1.11 -6.50
N GLY A 100 14.60 1.77 -5.34
CA GLY A 100 14.00 3.09 -5.23
C GLY A 100 12.52 3.13 -4.86
N ALA A 101 11.82 1.99 -4.72
CA ALA A 101 10.45 1.97 -4.22
C ALA A 101 10.39 2.43 -2.76
N ARG A 102 9.27 3.07 -2.40
CA ARG A 102 9.05 3.55 -1.03
C ARG A 102 7.70 3.16 -0.46
N VAL A 103 6.74 2.79 -1.30
CA VAL A 103 5.38 2.42 -0.89
C VAL A 103 5.31 0.92 -0.64
N ILE A 104 4.76 0.52 0.52
CA ILE A 104 4.38 -0.86 0.83
C ILE A 104 2.91 -0.87 1.20
N ASP A 105 2.10 -1.64 0.45
CA ASP A 105 0.67 -1.81 0.69
C ASP A 105 0.38 -3.11 1.40
N THR A 106 -0.34 -3.03 2.52
CA THR A 106 -0.75 -4.17 3.34
C THR A 106 -2.18 -4.01 3.87
N SER A 107 -2.62 -4.95 4.71
CA SER A 107 -3.93 -4.91 5.38
C SER A 107 -3.96 -5.88 6.56
N PRO A 108 -4.72 -5.59 7.63
CA PRO A 108 -5.04 -6.55 8.69
C PRO A 108 -5.67 -7.84 8.17
N LEU A 109 -6.34 -7.79 7.00
CA LEU A 109 -6.97 -8.96 6.35
C LEU A 109 -5.98 -9.80 5.52
N TYR A 110 -4.70 -9.41 5.44
CA TYR A 110 -3.70 -10.13 4.64
C TYR A 110 -2.91 -11.16 5.45
N GLY A 111 -3.56 -11.78 6.43
CA GLY A 111 -2.97 -12.83 7.26
C GLY A 111 -1.80 -12.31 8.10
N THR A 112 -0.60 -12.83 7.88
CA THR A 112 0.60 -12.41 8.60
C THR A 112 1.41 -11.32 7.89
N ALA A 113 0.87 -10.70 6.83
CA ALA A 113 1.62 -9.74 6.00
C ALA A 113 2.13 -8.52 6.81
N GLU A 114 1.30 -7.93 7.69
CA GLU A 114 1.75 -6.80 8.53
C GLU A 114 2.95 -7.16 9.40
N TYR A 115 2.97 -8.36 10.00
CA TYR A 115 4.10 -8.85 10.80
C TYR A 115 5.37 -9.00 9.96
N CYS A 116 5.25 -9.53 8.74
CA CYS A 116 6.39 -9.68 7.85
C CYS A 116 6.94 -8.32 7.42
N VAL A 117 6.07 -7.38 7.06
CA VAL A 117 6.47 -6.01 6.67
C VAL A 117 7.17 -5.31 7.84
N GLY A 118 6.57 -5.29 9.03
CA GLY A 118 7.16 -4.64 10.20
C GLY A 118 8.51 -5.22 10.59
N ALA A 119 8.61 -6.55 10.70
CA ALA A 119 9.86 -7.23 11.07
C ALA A 119 10.97 -6.96 10.05
N PHE A 120 10.69 -7.03 8.75
CA PHE A 120 11.71 -6.88 7.73
C PHE A 120 12.08 -5.42 7.47
N ALA A 121 11.13 -4.49 7.50
CA ALA A 121 11.44 -3.07 7.45
C ALA A 121 12.36 -2.66 8.61
N SER A 122 12.08 -3.16 9.82
CA SER A 122 12.93 -2.94 10.99
C SER A 122 14.33 -3.56 10.84
N SER A 123 14.40 -4.83 10.40
CA SER A 123 15.70 -5.51 10.20
C SER A 123 16.57 -4.86 9.12
N LEU A 124 15.97 -4.09 8.22
CA LEU A 124 16.63 -3.30 7.18
C LEU A 124 16.91 -1.85 7.60
N GLY A 125 16.43 -1.42 8.76
CA GLY A 125 16.59 -0.05 9.25
C GLY A 125 15.78 1.00 8.48
N ILE A 126 14.67 0.60 7.84
CA ILE A 126 13.87 1.47 6.95
C ILE A 126 12.45 1.75 7.47
N THR A 127 12.13 1.31 8.68
CA THR A 127 10.78 1.38 9.26
C THR A 127 10.13 2.77 9.12
N ASP A 128 10.85 3.84 9.45
CA ASP A 128 10.32 5.21 9.42
C ASP A 128 10.44 5.88 8.04
N GLN A 129 11.02 5.21 7.06
CA GLN A 129 11.28 5.75 5.73
C GLN A 129 10.33 5.17 4.66
N VAL A 130 9.69 4.03 4.93
CA VAL A 130 8.67 3.46 4.05
C VAL A 130 7.35 4.25 4.17
N ILE A 131 6.67 4.43 3.05
CA ILE A 131 5.31 4.96 2.97
C ILE A 131 4.36 3.76 3.09
N LEU A 132 3.70 3.64 4.23
CA LEU A 132 2.78 2.53 4.50
C LEU A 132 1.37 2.86 4.00
N SER A 133 0.85 2.03 3.10
CA SER A 133 -0.56 1.99 2.71
C SER A 133 -1.22 0.82 3.45
N ASN A 134 -2.22 1.12 4.27
CA ASN A 134 -2.94 0.14 5.07
C ASN A 134 -4.46 0.36 5.00
N LYS A 135 -5.24 -0.50 5.64
CA LYS A 135 -6.70 -0.53 5.45
C LYS A 135 -7.44 -0.78 6.77
N VAL A 136 -8.63 -0.19 6.88
CA VAL A 136 -9.62 -0.51 7.91
C VAL A 136 -10.79 -1.22 7.28
N TRP A 137 -11.24 -2.30 7.90
CA TRP A 137 -12.43 -3.04 7.52
C TRP A 137 -13.28 -3.28 8.78
N SER A 138 -14.50 -2.77 8.78
CA SER A 138 -15.41 -2.86 9.92
C SER A 138 -16.81 -3.24 9.43
N THR A 139 -17.33 -4.34 9.93
CA THR A 139 -18.65 -4.89 9.54
C THR A 139 -19.43 -5.43 10.73
N GLY A 140 -20.66 -5.87 10.47
CA GLY A 140 -21.52 -6.49 11.44
C GLY A 140 -21.88 -5.55 12.59
N GLU A 141 -21.80 -6.03 13.80
CA GLU A 141 -22.10 -5.27 15.01
C GLU A 141 -21.21 -4.04 15.24
N PHE A 142 -20.04 -4.01 14.57
CA PHE A 142 -19.10 -2.88 14.66
C PHE A 142 -19.36 -1.78 13.63
N ALA A 143 -20.43 -1.87 12.83
CA ALA A 143 -20.70 -0.89 11.77
C ALA A 143 -20.98 0.51 12.32
N GLY A 144 -21.57 0.62 13.52
CA GLY A 144 -21.85 1.89 14.22
C GLY A 144 -20.90 2.19 15.39
N ASP A 145 -19.90 1.34 15.63
CA ASP A 145 -18.95 1.46 16.73
C ASP A 145 -17.51 1.57 16.23
N GLU A 146 -16.87 2.69 16.50
CA GLU A 146 -15.49 2.93 16.08
C GLU A 146 -14.43 2.15 16.88
N SER A 147 -14.82 1.53 18.03
CA SER A 147 -13.87 0.81 18.89
C SER A 147 -13.13 -0.31 18.17
N HIS A 148 -13.78 -1.00 17.23
CA HIS A 148 -13.15 -2.02 16.40
C HIS A 148 -12.11 -1.41 15.44
N ALA A 149 -12.43 -0.28 14.80
CA ALA A 149 -11.52 0.42 13.91
C ALA A 149 -10.30 0.95 14.68
N ILE A 150 -10.50 1.52 15.89
CA ILE A 150 -9.41 1.97 16.76
C ILE A 150 -8.49 0.81 17.15
N ARG A 151 -9.03 -0.31 17.61
CA ARG A 151 -8.22 -1.51 17.93
C ARG A 151 -7.47 -2.04 16.71
N SER A 152 -8.08 -2.02 15.53
CA SER A 152 -7.44 -2.43 14.29
C SER A 152 -6.23 -1.53 13.96
N LEU A 153 -6.37 -0.21 14.11
CA LEU A 153 -5.28 0.75 13.91
C LEU A 153 -4.15 0.51 14.92
N GLU A 154 -4.46 0.42 16.22
CA GLU A 154 -3.48 0.16 17.28
C GLU A 154 -2.69 -1.14 17.01
N GLN A 155 -3.39 -2.21 16.62
CA GLN A 155 -2.77 -3.47 16.27
C GLN A 155 -1.89 -3.37 15.03
N SER A 156 -2.33 -2.67 13.99
CA SER A 156 -1.53 -2.42 12.78
C SER A 156 -0.26 -1.64 13.11
N MET A 157 -0.35 -0.58 13.90
CA MET A 157 0.80 0.19 14.36
C MET A 157 1.80 -0.70 15.12
N GLY A 158 1.31 -1.53 16.04
CA GLY A 158 2.15 -2.48 16.77
C GLY A 158 2.83 -3.52 15.88
N ARG A 159 2.12 -4.10 14.89
CA ARG A 159 2.67 -5.10 13.96
C ARG A 159 3.67 -4.50 12.98
N LEU A 160 3.46 -3.26 12.56
CA LEU A 160 4.29 -2.53 11.61
C LEU A 160 5.40 -1.72 12.29
N TRP A 161 5.41 -1.67 13.65
CA TRP A 161 6.34 -0.91 14.48
C TRP A 161 6.34 0.59 14.15
N ARG A 162 5.15 1.14 13.93
CA ARG A 162 4.92 2.54 13.56
C ARG A 162 4.01 3.22 14.58
N ASN A 163 4.23 4.53 14.77
CA ASN A 163 3.36 5.40 15.56
C ASN A 163 2.35 6.17 14.69
N GLN A 164 2.51 6.09 13.39
CA GLN A 164 1.65 6.73 12.39
C GLN A 164 1.62 5.87 11.12
N ILE A 165 0.46 5.72 10.49
CA ILE A 165 0.31 5.12 9.17
C ILE A 165 0.19 6.23 8.12
N ASP A 166 0.90 6.10 6.99
CA ASP A 166 0.89 7.16 5.99
C ASP A 166 -0.47 7.22 5.26
N ILE A 167 -0.90 6.13 4.64
CA ILE A 167 -2.16 6.09 3.88
C ILE A 167 -3.07 5.04 4.51
N MET A 168 -4.24 5.45 4.97
CA MET A 168 -5.24 4.54 5.52
C MET A 168 -6.51 4.55 4.68
N HIS A 169 -6.88 3.38 4.15
CA HIS A 169 -8.05 3.22 3.30
C HIS A 169 -9.24 2.60 4.04
N CYS A 170 -10.46 3.02 3.67
CA CYS A 170 -11.65 2.21 3.89
C CYS A 170 -11.60 1.00 2.95
N HIS A 171 -11.44 -0.22 3.50
CA HIS A 171 -11.26 -1.44 2.75
C HIS A 171 -12.54 -1.89 2.07
N SER A 172 -12.51 -2.04 0.74
CA SER A 172 -13.63 -2.51 -0.09
C SER A 172 -14.92 -1.71 0.10
N LEU A 173 -14.81 -0.40 0.37
CA LEU A 173 -15.93 0.52 0.67
C LEU A 173 -16.87 0.01 1.78
N THR A 174 -16.39 -0.91 2.61
CA THR A 174 -17.20 -1.51 3.68
C THR A 174 -17.48 -0.46 4.76
N ASN A 175 -18.76 -0.18 5.02
CA ASN A 175 -19.21 0.84 5.98
C ASN A 175 -18.56 2.21 5.73
N VAL A 176 -18.39 2.57 4.47
CA VAL A 176 -17.54 3.69 4.02
C VAL A 176 -17.99 5.03 4.59
N ASP A 177 -19.29 5.28 4.76
CA ASP A 177 -19.81 6.54 5.28
C ASP A 177 -19.36 6.80 6.74
N ASN A 178 -19.23 5.76 7.56
CA ASN A 178 -18.69 5.87 8.90
C ASN A 178 -17.16 5.84 8.91
N VAL A 179 -16.56 4.89 8.19
CA VAL A 179 -15.09 4.69 8.21
C VAL A 179 -14.36 5.91 7.69
N VAL A 180 -14.79 6.56 6.60
CA VAL A 180 -14.14 7.78 6.10
C VAL A 180 -14.17 8.90 7.14
N ASN A 181 -15.25 9.05 7.91
CA ASN A 181 -15.31 10.05 8.97
C ASN A 181 -14.31 9.74 10.11
N ILE A 182 -14.16 8.48 10.49
CA ILE A 182 -13.15 8.02 11.46
C ILE A 182 -11.73 8.32 10.92
N LEU A 183 -11.45 7.98 9.67
CA LEU A 183 -10.14 8.25 9.06
C LEU A 183 -9.81 9.75 9.02
N ARG A 184 -10.81 10.60 8.75
CA ARG A 184 -10.63 12.07 8.78
C ARG A 184 -10.32 12.58 10.19
N ALA A 185 -10.94 12.01 11.22
CA ALA A 185 -10.61 12.32 12.61
C ALA A 185 -9.16 11.89 12.93
N TRP A 186 -8.75 10.68 12.57
CA TRP A 186 -7.38 10.20 12.77
C TRP A 186 -6.34 11.03 12.01
N LYS A 187 -6.67 11.52 10.81
CA LYS A 187 -5.80 12.47 10.08
C LYS A 187 -5.63 13.76 10.86
N LYS A 188 -6.71 14.32 11.41
CA LYS A 188 -6.68 15.54 12.23
C LYS A 188 -5.87 15.35 13.53
N GLU A 189 -5.92 14.16 14.10
CA GLU A 189 -5.18 13.77 15.32
C GLU A 189 -3.72 13.39 15.03
N GLY A 190 -3.31 13.32 13.76
CA GLY A 190 -1.96 12.95 13.35
C GLY A 190 -1.65 11.45 13.44
N GLN A 191 -2.66 10.59 13.62
CA GLN A 191 -2.48 9.14 13.63
C GLN A 191 -2.27 8.56 12.24
N ILE A 192 -2.81 9.23 11.22
CA ILE A 192 -2.57 8.91 9.80
C ILE A 192 -2.25 10.20 9.04
N ARG A 193 -1.58 10.08 7.88
CA ARG A 193 -1.27 11.26 7.02
C ARG A 193 -2.34 11.48 5.96
N TYR A 194 -2.85 10.42 5.34
CA TYR A 194 -3.76 10.47 4.20
C TYR A 194 -4.95 9.54 4.37
N VAL A 195 -6.12 10.03 3.98
CA VAL A 195 -7.37 9.27 3.95
C VAL A 195 -7.58 8.68 2.56
N GLY A 196 -7.94 7.39 2.49
CA GLY A 196 -8.21 6.72 1.23
C GLY A 196 -9.46 5.85 1.23
N VAL A 197 -9.89 5.48 0.03
CA VAL A 197 -10.92 4.46 -0.22
C VAL A 197 -10.39 3.46 -1.23
N THR A 198 -10.84 2.19 -1.16
CA THR A 198 -10.39 1.16 -2.08
C THR A 198 -11.47 0.14 -2.42
N HIS A 199 -11.46 -0.31 -3.68
CA HIS A 199 -12.12 -1.53 -4.13
C HIS A 199 -11.34 -2.16 -5.29
N HIS A 200 -11.49 -3.47 -5.50
CA HIS A 200 -10.78 -4.22 -6.53
C HIS A 200 -11.68 -4.74 -7.66
N GLU A 201 -12.94 -4.35 -7.70
CA GLU A 201 -13.92 -4.78 -8.70
C GLU A 201 -14.51 -3.57 -9.44
N ASN A 202 -14.69 -3.71 -10.76
CA ASN A 202 -15.21 -2.65 -11.63
C ASN A 202 -16.61 -2.16 -11.23
N LEU A 203 -17.44 -3.05 -10.68
CA LEU A 203 -18.79 -2.69 -10.21
C LEU A 203 -18.80 -1.53 -9.22
N TYR A 204 -17.71 -1.30 -8.50
CA TYR A 204 -17.60 -0.25 -7.49
C TYR A 204 -16.86 1.00 -7.97
N HIS A 205 -16.46 1.08 -9.25
CA HIS A 205 -15.74 2.25 -9.78
C HIS A 205 -16.56 3.53 -9.68
N ASP A 206 -17.86 3.47 -9.93
CA ASP A 206 -18.74 4.64 -9.76
C ASP A 206 -18.81 5.12 -8.31
N ALA A 207 -18.85 4.20 -7.37
CA ALA A 207 -18.83 4.54 -5.95
C ALA A 207 -17.47 5.15 -5.55
N LEU A 208 -16.35 4.59 -6.03
CA LEU A 208 -15.02 5.17 -5.81
C LEU A 208 -14.92 6.60 -6.36
N ALA A 209 -15.38 6.82 -7.60
CA ALA A 209 -15.39 8.14 -8.23
C ALA A 209 -16.24 9.13 -7.43
N SER A 210 -17.42 8.72 -6.95
CA SER A 210 -18.28 9.55 -6.12
C SER A 210 -17.60 9.98 -4.81
N TRP A 211 -16.78 9.12 -4.19
CA TRP A 211 -16.01 9.50 -3.00
C TRP A 211 -14.88 10.48 -3.32
N ILE A 212 -14.23 10.36 -4.48
CA ILE A 212 -13.25 11.33 -4.98
C ILE A 212 -13.90 12.69 -5.20
N GLU A 213 -15.06 12.73 -5.87
CA GLU A 213 -15.81 13.93 -6.22
C GLU A 213 -16.31 14.71 -4.98
N ARG A 214 -16.55 14.03 -3.84
CA ARG A 214 -16.88 14.65 -2.54
C ARG A 214 -15.74 15.45 -1.92
N ASP A 215 -14.53 15.33 -2.43
CA ASP A 215 -13.32 16.02 -1.95
C ASP A 215 -12.94 15.75 -0.49
N VAL A 216 -13.20 14.55 -0.02
CA VAL A 216 -12.96 14.12 1.38
C VAL A 216 -11.89 13.05 1.52
N VAL A 217 -11.32 12.59 0.40
CA VAL A 217 -10.26 11.57 0.37
C VAL A 217 -9.02 12.12 -0.34
N ASP A 218 -7.85 11.66 0.07
CA ASP A 218 -6.56 12.04 -0.51
C ASP A 218 -6.05 10.99 -1.49
N PHE A 219 -6.48 9.72 -1.33
CA PHE A 219 -6.08 8.59 -2.15
C PHE A 219 -7.28 7.72 -2.53
N VAL A 220 -7.19 7.13 -3.71
CA VAL A 220 -8.01 5.99 -4.12
C VAL A 220 -7.11 4.82 -4.49
N GLN A 221 -7.48 3.59 -4.10
CA GLN A 221 -6.83 2.38 -4.57
C GLN A 221 -7.82 1.57 -5.41
N VAL A 222 -7.46 1.30 -6.66
CA VAL A 222 -8.35 0.73 -7.68
C VAL A 222 -7.63 -0.30 -8.55
N ASN A 223 -8.37 -1.29 -9.08
CA ASN A 223 -7.82 -2.23 -10.06
C ASN A 223 -7.66 -1.55 -11.43
N TYR A 224 -6.47 -1.70 -11.99
CA TYR A 224 -6.14 -1.16 -13.30
C TYR A 224 -4.98 -1.93 -13.93
N SER A 225 -5.12 -2.31 -15.18
CA SER A 225 -4.12 -3.06 -15.94
C SER A 225 -4.30 -2.85 -17.44
N ILE A 226 -3.34 -3.30 -18.25
CA ILE A 226 -3.47 -3.29 -19.72
C ILE A 226 -4.69 -4.04 -20.23
N PHE A 227 -5.19 -5.03 -19.47
CA PHE A 227 -6.44 -5.74 -19.76
C PHE A 227 -7.66 -4.99 -19.23
N ASN A 228 -7.64 -4.60 -17.96
CA ASN A 228 -8.77 -3.94 -17.30
C ASN A 228 -8.56 -2.43 -17.22
N ARG A 229 -9.16 -1.73 -18.17
CA ARG A 229 -9.04 -0.27 -18.34
C ARG A 229 -10.26 0.51 -17.83
N HIS A 230 -11.24 -0.14 -17.22
CA HIS A 230 -12.50 0.46 -16.79
C HIS A 230 -12.31 1.69 -15.86
N ALA A 231 -11.21 1.77 -15.11
CA ALA A 231 -10.92 2.96 -14.27
C ALA A 231 -10.71 4.24 -15.10
N GLU A 232 -10.34 4.14 -16.39
CA GLU A 232 -10.15 5.29 -17.29
C GLU A 232 -11.47 6.02 -17.61
N GLU A 233 -12.62 5.37 -17.43
CA GLU A 233 -13.94 5.94 -17.75
C GLU A 233 -14.33 7.05 -16.76
N ARG A 234 -14.08 6.87 -15.45
CA ARG A 234 -14.50 7.83 -14.42
C ARG A 234 -13.51 8.02 -13.28
N VAL A 235 -12.92 6.94 -12.72
CA VAL A 235 -12.08 7.03 -11.52
C VAL A 235 -10.82 7.86 -11.76
N LEU A 236 -10.09 7.58 -12.84
CA LEU A 236 -8.84 8.28 -13.15
C LEU A 236 -9.08 9.74 -13.54
N PRO A 237 -10.09 10.10 -14.38
CA PRO A 237 -10.44 11.49 -14.63
C PRO A 237 -10.83 12.26 -13.36
N ALA A 238 -11.68 11.68 -12.51
CA ALA A 238 -12.08 12.31 -11.24
C ALA A 238 -10.88 12.52 -10.31
N ALA A 239 -9.98 11.54 -10.21
CA ALA A 239 -8.78 11.65 -9.40
C ALA A 239 -7.83 12.75 -9.90
N ALA A 240 -7.63 12.85 -11.23
CA ALA A 240 -6.82 13.88 -11.84
C ALA A 240 -7.41 15.29 -11.60
N GLU A 241 -8.73 15.46 -11.79
CA GLU A 241 -9.42 16.72 -11.54
C GLU A 241 -9.32 17.20 -10.10
N ARG A 242 -9.45 16.27 -9.14
CA ARG A 242 -9.45 16.58 -7.70
C ARG A 242 -8.08 16.52 -7.05
N GLY A 243 -7.02 16.18 -7.80
CA GLY A 243 -5.68 16.02 -7.25
C GLY A 243 -5.56 14.89 -6.22
N VAL A 244 -6.34 13.81 -6.40
CA VAL A 244 -6.34 12.61 -5.55
C VAL A 244 -5.29 11.63 -6.05
N GLY A 245 -4.45 11.10 -5.15
CA GLY A 245 -3.45 10.08 -5.49
C GLY A 245 -4.11 8.74 -5.85
N VAL A 246 -3.59 8.06 -6.88
CA VAL A 246 -4.11 6.77 -7.34
C VAL A 246 -3.10 5.67 -7.09
N LEU A 247 -3.45 4.71 -6.23
CA LEU A 247 -2.73 3.46 -6.07
C LEU A 247 -3.41 2.37 -6.92
N VAL A 248 -2.60 1.63 -7.68
CA VAL A 248 -3.13 0.57 -8.53
C VAL A 248 -2.92 -0.79 -7.89
N ASN A 249 -4.00 -1.46 -7.52
CA ASN A 249 -3.97 -2.89 -7.22
C ASN A 249 -4.16 -3.72 -8.51
N MET A 250 -3.78 -4.99 -8.47
CA MET A 250 -3.90 -5.94 -9.58
C MET A 250 -3.26 -5.50 -10.92
N PRO A 251 -2.12 -4.77 -10.95
CA PRO A 251 -1.53 -4.29 -12.20
C PRO A 251 -1.11 -5.43 -13.16
N LEU A 252 -0.92 -6.64 -12.63
CA LEU A 252 -0.54 -7.86 -13.37
C LEU A 252 -1.69 -8.89 -13.39
N GLU A 253 -2.95 -8.47 -13.14
CA GLU A 253 -4.13 -9.31 -13.18
C GLU A 253 -4.01 -10.61 -12.34
N LYS A 254 -3.40 -10.53 -11.17
CA LYS A 254 -3.17 -11.70 -10.30
C LYS A 254 -2.49 -12.85 -11.05
N ALA A 255 -1.39 -12.54 -11.76
CA ALA A 255 -0.58 -13.43 -12.58
C ALA A 255 -1.24 -13.94 -13.88
N ARG A 256 -2.50 -13.61 -14.18
CA ARG A 256 -3.18 -14.03 -15.41
C ARG A 256 -2.53 -13.44 -16.66
N LEU A 257 -2.02 -12.21 -16.62
CA LEU A 257 -1.26 -11.62 -17.73
C LEU A 257 0.00 -12.44 -18.06
N HIS A 258 0.74 -12.90 -17.05
CA HIS A 258 1.91 -13.75 -17.27
C HIS A 258 1.52 -15.10 -17.85
N LYS A 259 0.39 -15.68 -17.44
CA LYS A 259 -0.10 -16.95 -18.01
C LYS A 259 -0.42 -16.83 -19.50
N VAL A 260 -1.03 -15.70 -19.91
CA VAL A 260 -1.34 -15.43 -21.33
C VAL A 260 -0.09 -15.33 -22.20
N VAL A 261 0.99 -14.80 -21.67
CA VAL A 261 2.25 -14.60 -22.43
C VAL A 261 3.30 -15.67 -22.18
N GLU A 262 2.93 -16.73 -21.45
CA GLU A 262 3.85 -17.82 -21.16
C GLU A 262 4.46 -18.43 -22.44
N GLY A 263 5.80 -18.55 -22.45
CA GLY A 263 6.56 -19.05 -23.60
C GLY A 263 6.64 -18.08 -24.79
N ARG A 264 6.14 -16.86 -24.68
CA ARG A 264 6.19 -15.83 -25.75
C ARG A 264 7.30 -14.83 -25.51
N SER A 265 7.98 -14.47 -26.58
CA SER A 265 8.93 -13.36 -26.59
C SER A 265 8.20 -12.02 -26.56
N LEU A 266 8.83 -10.99 -25.99
CA LEU A 266 8.38 -9.61 -26.11
C LEU A 266 8.35 -9.18 -27.59
N PRO A 267 7.42 -8.30 -28.00
CA PRO A 267 7.45 -7.70 -29.31
C PRO A 267 8.67 -6.77 -29.44
N ASP A 268 9.24 -6.66 -30.65
CA ASP A 268 10.45 -5.85 -30.90
C ASP A 268 10.32 -4.41 -30.42
N PHE A 269 9.15 -3.82 -30.53
CA PHE A 269 8.90 -2.44 -30.10
C PHE A 269 8.98 -2.24 -28.58
N ALA A 270 8.99 -3.29 -27.78
CA ALA A 270 9.19 -3.19 -26.33
C ALA A 270 10.52 -2.52 -25.96
N ARG A 271 11.52 -2.64 -26.84
CA ARG A 271 12.84 -1.99 -26.69
C ARG A 271 12.76 -0.46 -26.77
N GLU A 272 11.77 0.09 -27.48
CA GLU A 272 11.60 1.54 -27.65
C GLU A 272 11.35 2.26 -26.30
N PHE A 273 10.78 1.55 -25.32
CA PHE A 273 10.58 2.06 -23.94
C PHE A 273 11.35 1.23 -22.90
N GLY A 274 12.38 0.47 -23.33
CA GLY A 274 13.31 -0.23 -22.45
C GLY A 274 12.65 -1.33 -21.59
N ALA A 275 11.66 -2.05 -22.11
CA ALA A 275 11.12 -3.23 -21.45
C ALA A 275 11.88 -4.48 -21.91
N GLU A 276 12.45 -5.21 -20.95
CA GLU A 276 13.23 -6.43 -21.16
C GLU A 276 12.46 -7.70 -20.74
N THR A 277 11.41 -7.54 -19.93
CA THR A 277 10.52 -8.61 -19.45
C THR A 277 9.06 -8.23 -19.60
N TRP A 278 8.18 -9.24 -19.61
CA TRP A 278 6.74 -9.01 -19.63
C TRP A 278 6.25 -8.25 -18.37
N SER A 279 6.86 -8.46 -17.22
CA SER A 279 6.56 -7.68 -16.01
C SER A 279 6.80 -6.18 -16.25
N GLN A 280 7.96 -5.83 -16.83
CA GLN A 280 8.29 -4.44 -17.17
C GLN A 280 7.35 -3.87 -18.24
N PHE A 281 7.01 -4.66 -19.26
CA PHE A 281 6.07 -4.26 -20.30
C PHE A 281 4.72 -3.85 -19.67
N PHE A 282 4.13 -4.70 -18.86
CA PHE A 282 2.84 -4.42 -18.23
C PHE A 282 2.90 -3.27 -17.23
N LEU A 283 3.91 -3.22 -16.36
CA LEU A 283 4.03 -2.19 -15.34
C LEU A 283 4.32 -0.82 -15.94
N LYS A 284 5.18 -0.73 -16.98
CA LYS A 284 5.43 0.53 -17.70
C LYS A 284 4.16 1.03 -18.38
N TRP A 285 3.32 0.15 -18.93
CA TRP A 285 2.03 0.54 -19.47
C TRP A 285 1.15 1.21 -18.41
N VAL A 286 1.08 0.63 -17.19
CA VAL A 286 0.29 1.17 -16.07
C VAL A 286 0.82 2.52 -15.60
N ILE A 287 2.11 2.59 -15.27
CA ILE A 287 2.70 3.81 -14.70
C ILE A 287 2.91 4.94 -15.72
N ALA A 288 2.79 4.65 -17.02
CA ALA A 288 2.80 5.68 -18.07
C ALA A 288 1.53 6.53 -18.09
N ASN A 289 0.42 6.06 -17.52
CA ASN A 289 -0.77 6.89 -17.35
C ASN A 289 -0.48 7.97 -16.29
N PRO A 290 -0.58 9.28 -16.64
CA PRO A 290 -0.20 10.37 -15.73
C PRO A 290 -1.08 10.46 -14.48
N ALA A 291 -2.30 9.93 -14.49
CA ALA A 291 -3.19 9.89 -13.32
C ALA A 291 -2.76 8.84 -12.28
N ILE A 292 -1.87 7.90 -12.63
CA ILE A 292 -1.41 6.86 -11.71
C ILE A 292 -0.26 7.38 -10.85
N THR A 293 -0.45 7.31 -9.53
CA THR A 293 0.58 7.66 -8.56
C THR A 293 1.55 6.50 -8.34
N CYS A 294 1.03 5.30 -8.05
CA CYS A 294 1.89 4.15 -7.76
C CYS A 294 1.17 2.82 -8.09
N ALA A 295 1.84 1.94 -8.84
CA ALA A 295 1.39 0.57 -9.06
C ALA A 295 1.97 -0.37 -8.00
N LEU A 296 1.16 -1.34 -7.54
CA LEU A 296 1.45 -2.23 -6.42
C LEU A 296 1.51 -3.71 -6.85
N PRO A 297 2.46 -4.11 -7.71
CA PRO A 297 2.67 -5.53 -7.97
C PRO A 297 3.09 -6.26 -6.70
N SER A 298 2.67 -7.52 -6.56
CA SER A 298 2.92 -8.34 -5.38
C SER A 298 3.69 -9.60 -5.75
N THR A 299 4.76 -9.89 -5.03
CA THR A 299 5.57 -11.10 -5.21
C THR A 299 6.23 -11.54 -3.92
N SER A 300 6.51 -12.85 -3.80
CA SER A 300 7.38 -13.44 -2.79
C SER A 300 8.72 -13.94 -3.38
N ASN A 301 8.94 -13.72 -4.68
CA ASN A 301 10.15 -14.13 -5.37
C ASN A 301 11.07 -12.93 -5.61
N PRO A 302 12.32 -12.93 -5.12
CA PRO A 302 13.28 -11.85 -5.32
C PRO A 302 13.62 -11.57 -6.80
N ASP A 303 13.59 -12.59 -7.69
CA ASP A 303 13.82 -12.38 -9.12
C ASP A 303 12.68 -11.58 -9.75
N HIS A 304 11.43 -11.94 -9.45
CA HIS A 304 10.28 -11.15 -9.89
C HIS A 304 10.28 -9.73 -9.27
N ALA A 305 10.80 -9.57 -8.06
CA ALA A 305 10.97 -8.26 -7.46
C ALA A 305 11.93 -7.39 -8.28
N ARG A 306 13.06 -7.95 -8.73
CA ARG A 306 14.02 -7.26 -9.62
C ARG A 306 13.38 -6.85 -10.93
N GLU A 307 12.61 -7.74 -11.56
CA GLU A 307 11.91 -7.42 -12.81
C GLU A 307 10.89 -6.28 -12.62
N ASN A 308 10.09 -6.36 -11.56
CA ASN A 308 9.06 -5.37 -11.27
C ASN A 308 9.67 -3.99 -11.03
N ILE A 309 10.71 -3.90 -10.19
CA ILE A 309 11.31 -2.63 -9.81
C ILE A 309 12.07 -1.97 -10.97
N ALA A 310 12.63 -2.76 -11.87
CA ALA A 310 13.30 -2.25 -13.07
C ALA A 310 12.36 -1.45 -13.99
N ALA A 311 11.04 -1.63 -13.89
CA ALA A 311 10.08 -0.81 -14.62
C ALA A 311 10.07 0.67 -14.17
N LEU A 312 10.67 1.02 -13.02
CA LEU A 312 10.84 2.41 -12.56
C LEU A 312 11.84 3.21 -13.38
N THR A 313 12.72 2.55 -14.14
CA THR A 313 13.82 3.20 -14.87
C THR A 313 13.59 3.21 -16.36
N GLY A 314 14.25 4.13 -17.04
CA GLY A 314 14.20 4.29 -18.50
C GLY A 314 12.90 4.97 -18.98
N PRO A 315 12.74 5.10 -20.32
CA PRO A 315 11.59 5.78 -20.89
C PRO A 315 10.27 5.05 -20.60
N LEU A 316 9.20 5.82 -20.51
CA LEU A 316 7.83 5.31 -20.42
C LEU A 316 7.16 5.40 -21.80
N PRO A 317 6.25 4.47 -22.15
CA PRO A 317 5.48 4.55 -23.38
C PRO A 317 4.56 5.79 -23.35
N ASP A 318 4.54 6.53 -24.45
CA ASP A 318 3.54 7.59 -24.66
C ASP A 318 2.15 7.00 -24.95
N ALA A 319 1.16 7.87 -25.17
CA ALA A 319 -0.22 7.44 -25.42
C ALA A 319 -0.33 6.52 -26.65
N ALA A 320 0.33 6.88 -27.76
CA ALA A 320 0.29 6.10 -29.01
C ALA A 320 0.95 4.72 -28.83
N MET A 321 2.04 4.68 -28.05
CA MET A 321 2.72 3.42 -27.72
C MET A 321 1.85 2.57 -26.76
N ARG A 322 1.18 3.17 -25.76
CA ARG A 322 0.25 2.43 -24.89
C ARG A 322 -0.88 1.79 -25.71
N ASP A 323 -1.43 2.50 -26.70
CA ASP A 323 -2.45 1.95 -27.60
C ASP A 323 -1.89 0.82 -28.47
N ARG A 324 -0.63 0.94 -28.95
CA ARG A 324 0.06 -0.12 -29.69
C ARG A 324 0.27 -1.37 -28.85
N MET A 325 0.63 -1.19 -27.56
CA MET A 325 0.79 -2.28 -26.62
C MET A 325 -0.55 -3.02 -26.41
N VAL A 326 -1.66 -2.30 -26.23
CA VAL A 326 -3.01 -2.90 -26.11
C VAL A 326 -3.35 -3.70 -27.37
N ARG A 327 -3.25 -3.11 -28.56
CA ARG A 327 -3.53 -3.81 -29.82
C ARG A 327 -2.68 -5.07 -29.98
N HIS A 328 -1.40 -5.03 -29.59
CA HIS A 328 -0.56 -6.20 -29.61
C HIS A 328 -1.09 -7.30 -28.68
N MET A 329 -1.45 -6.94 -27.43
CA MET A 329 -1.99 -7.91 -26.48
C MET A 329 -3.30 -8.53 -26.96
N GLU A 330 -4.17 -7.76 -27.62
CA GLU A 330 -5.43 -8.23 -28.18
C GLU A 330 -5.24 -9.26 -29.30
N THR A 331 -4.07 -9.33 -29.94
CA THR A 331 -3.73 -10.41 -30.89
C THR A 331 -3.31 -11.71 -30.21
N ILE A 332 -3.01 -11.70 -28.92
CA ILE A 332 -2.52 -12.88 -28.19
C ILE A 332 -3.72 -13.73 -27.77
N PRO A 333 -3.79 -15.01 -28.17
CA PRO A 333 -4.88 -15.91 -27.75
C PRO A 333 -5.01 -15.97 -26.23
N GLY A 334 -6.24 -15.86 -25.75
CA GLY A 334 -6.57 -15.89 -24.31
C GLY A 334 -6.51 -14.53 -23.61
N PHE A 335 -5.95 -13.50 -24.21
CA PHE A 335 -5.90 -12.16 -23.59
C PHE A 335 -7.31 -11.61 -23.31
N ASN A 336 -8.19 -11.66 -24.31
CA ASN A 336 -9.58 -11.17 -24.16
C ASN A 336 -10.44 -12.03 -23.22
N ASP A 337 -9.99 -13.22 -22.85
CA ASP A 337 -10.65 -14.14 -21.95
C ASP A 337 -10.07 -14.17 -20.53
N ILE A 338 -9.12 -13.29 -20.22
CA ILE A 338 -8.44 -13.23 -18.90
C ILE A 338 -9.44 -13.20 -17.73
N ALA A 339 -10.56 -12.50 -17.87
CA ALA A 339 -11.58 -12.44 -16.83
C ALA A 339 -12.16 -13.82 -16.45
N LYS A 340 -12.14 -14.78 -17.38
CA LYS A 340 -12.62 -16.16 -17.17
C LYS A 340 -11.58 -17.07 -16.52
N MET A 341 -10.31 -16.65 -16.49
CA MET A 341 -9.23 -17.43 -15.89
C MET A 341 -9.32 -17.39 -14.36
N PRO A 342 -8.96 -18.49 -13.67
CA PRO A 342 -8.84 -18.46 -12.22
C PRO A 342 -7.76 -17.45 -11.79
N TRP A 343 -7.95 -16.85 -10.62
CA TRP A 343 -6.92 -16.02 -10.02
C TRP A 343 -5.69 -16.86 -9.67
N TYR A 344 -4.50 -16.31 -9.89
CA TYR A 344 -3.21 -16.94 -9.60
C TYR A 344 -3.04 -18.30 -10.27
N PRO A 345 -3.19 -18.40 -11.62
CA PRO A 345 -3.03 -19.65 -12.31
C PRO A 345 -1.67 -20.29 -11.98
N ASP A 346 -1.69 -21.59 -11.73
CA ASP A 346 -0.53 -22.42 -11.39
C ASP A 346 0.23 -21.96 -10.12
N LYS A 347 -0.38 -21.13 -9.26
CA LYS A 347 0.23 -20.69 -7.99
C LYS A 347 -0.57 -21.20 -6.80
N THR A 348 0.16 -21.69 -5.81
CA THR A 348 -0.39 -22.09 -4.51
C THR A 348 0.24 -21.22 -3.42
N TYR A 349 -0.58 -20.66 -2.55
CA TYR A 349 -0.15 -19.89 -1.39
C TYR A 349 -0.48 -20.68 -0.12
N GLU A 350 0.51 -20.83 0.76
CA GLU A 350 0.39 -21.57 2.03
C GLU A 350 0.50 -20.59 3.20
N GLY A 351 -0.60 -19.85 3.43
CA GLY A 351 -0.69 -18.89 4.51
C GLY A 351 -1.90 -19.12 5.42
N THR A 352 -2.09 -18.22 6.37
CA THR A 352 -3.20 -18.25 7.33
C THR A 352 -4.55 -18.04 6.64
N ILE A 353 -4.61 -17.22 5.59
CA ILE A 353 -5.81 -17.00 4.78
C ILE A 353 -6.25 -18.31 4.12
N ARG A 354 -5.32 -19.00 3.46
CA ARG A 354 -5.63 -20.27 2.78
C ARG A 354 -6.08 -21.33 3.77
N ARG A 355 -5.40 -21.44 4.91
CA ARG A 355 -5.77 -22.38 5.98
C ARG A 355 -7.18 -22.11 6.49
N ALA A 356 -7.54 -20.84 6.73
CA ALA A 356 -8.88 -20.45 7.16
C ALA A 356 -9.95 -20.82 6.12
N GLN A 357 -9.70 -20.57 4.82
CA GLN A 357 -10.60 -20.93 3.72
C GLN A 357 -10.84 -22.44 3.63
N VAL A 358 -9.78 -23.25 3.78
CA VAL A 358 -9.92 -24.73 3.77
C VAL A 358 -10.74 -25.20 4.96
N ASN A 359 -10.46 -24.68 6.16
CA ASN A 359 -11.20 -25.04 7.38
C ASN A 359 -12.68 -24.66 7.31
N LEU A 360 -13.02 -23.54 6.70
CA LEU A 360 -14.42 -23.14 6.50
C LEU A 360 -15.15 -24.10 5.54
N ARG A 361 -14.52 -24.46 4.43
CA ARG A 361 -15.09 -25.41 3.46
C ARG A 361 -15.26 -26.84 4.02
N ALA A 362 -14.40 -27.22 4.97
CA ALA A 362 -14.51 -28.53 5.62
C ALA A 362 -15.64 -28.60 6.67
N ARG A 363 -16.23 -27.45 7.04
CA ARG A 363 -17.34 -27.34 8.01
C ARG A 363 -18.69 -27.09 7.35
N SER A 364 -18.71 -26.74 6.06
CA SER A 364 -19.92 -26.57 5.22
C SER A 364 -20.23 -27.86 4.46
#